data_5a7c62c681cb61110955141040c47fb7
#
_entry.id   5a7c62c681cb61110955141040c47fb7
#
_cell.length_a   1.000
_cell.length_b   1.000
_cell.length_c   1.000
_cell.angle_alpha   90.00
_cell.angle_beta   90.00
_cell.angle_gamma   90.00
#
_symmetry.space_group_name_H-M   'P 1'
#
loop_
_entity.id
_entity.type
_entity.pdbx_description
1 polymer ?
#
loop_
_entity_poly.entity_id
_entity_poly.type
_entity_poly.pdbx_seq_one_letter_code
_entity_poly.pdbx_strand_id
1 'polypeptide(L)'
;LKAIPGAQAVEKTDEENLTATVKTKIGPISAKFSGKIKLSEIDPPNSYTLTGEGSGGAAGFAKGEAKVSLEDHTDGTILKYSVNASVGGKLAQIGQRLIDTAANKLADQFFGKFNDILSQDDSSQSKDVVVNDISKGLSPKVWITSLAILSILSIVLWYFLGQR
;
A
#
# COMPACT_ATOMS: atom_id res chain seq x y z
N LEU A 1 3.84 2.76 6.62
CA LEU A 1 3.03 2.93 7.81
C LEU A 1 1.88 3.92 7.60
N LYS A 2 2.16 5.12 7.04
CA LYS A 2 1.19 6.24 6.94
C LYS A 2 -0.09 5.90 6.16
N ALA A 3 -0.01 5.08 5.12
CA ALA A 3 -1.16 4.70 4.29
C ALA A 3 -2.04 3.61 4.91
N ILE A 4 -1.52 2.78 5.81
CA ILE A 4 -2.24 1.62 6.34
C ILE A 4 -3.23 2.05 7.44
N PRO A 5 -4.55 1.85 7.24
CA PRO A 5 -5.55 2.26 8.22
C PRO A 5 -5.39 1.53 9.54
N GLY A 6 -5.23 2.27 10.64
CA GLY A 6 -5.10 1.72 11.98
C GLY A 6 -3.75 1.09 12.31
N ALA A 7 -2.74 1.21 11.44
CA ALA A 7 -1.40 0.72 11.72
C ALA A 7 -0.78 1.39 12.94
N GLN A 8 -0.26 0.58 13.85
CA GLN A 8 0.45 1.01 15.05
C GLN A 8 1.96 0.79 14.92
N ALA A 9 2.36 -0.32 14.30
CA ALA A 9 3.74 -0.63 13.99
C ALA A 9 3.81 -1.42 12.68
N VAL A 10 4.84 -1.17 11.89
CA VAL A 10 5.27 -2.00 10.76
C VAL A 10 6.78 -2.02 10.79
N GLU A 11 7.36 -3.18 10.91
CA GLU A 11 8.79 -3.38 11.05
C GLU A 11 9.26 -4.38 9.99
N LYS A 12 10.31 -4.02 9.30
CA LYS A 12 10.99 -4.91 8.35
C LYS A 12 11.96 -5.79 9.13
N THR A 13 11.74 -7.09 9.10
CA THR A 13 12.59 -8.07 9.79
C THR A 13 13.80 -8.45 8.93
N ASP A 14 13.58 -8.59 7.62
CA ASP A 14 14.59 -8.79 6.60
C ASP A 14 14.05 -8.31 5.22
N GLU A 15 14.72 -8.68 4.13
CA GLU A 15 14.35 -8.19 2.79
C GLU A 15 12.95 -8.59 2.35
N GLU A 16 12.51 -9.78 2.73
CA GLU A 16 11.23 -10.36 2.32
C GLU A 16 10.19 -10.37 3.43
N ASN A 17 10.60 -10.22 4.69
CA ASN A 17 9.71 -10.43 5.84
C ASN A 17 9.46 -9.14 6.62
N LEU A 18 8.20 -8.90 6.93
CA LEU A 18 7.75 -7.79 7.75
C LEU A 18 6.85 -8.31 8.87
N THR A 19 6.83 -7.57 9.97
CA THR A 19 5.82 -7.71 11.01
C THR A 19 4.95 -6.45 11.05
N ALA A 20 3.68 -6.64 11.33
CA ALA A 20 2.75 -5.52 11.43
C ALA A 20 1.82 -5.68 12.63
N THR A 21 1.47 -4.54 13.23
CA THR A 21 0.44 -4.44 14.25
C THR A 21 -0.56 -3.38 13.83
N VAL A 22 -1.83 -3.79 13.73
CA VAL A 22 -2.92 -2.95 13.25
C VAL A 22 -4.09 -3.02 14.23
N LYS A 23 -4.62 -1.88 14.64
CA LYS A 23 -5.88 -1.81 15.39
C LYS A 23 -7.02 -1.48 14.43
N THR A 24 -7.98 -2.38 14.26
CA THR A 24 -9.07 -2.18 13.33
C THR A 24 -10.40 -2.66 13.87
N LYS A 25 -11.49 -2.20 13.24
CA LYS A 25 -12.86 -2.62 13.54
C LYS A 25 -13.46 -3.29 12.31
N ILE A 26 -13.90 -4.53 12.46
CA ILE A 26 -14.51 -5.36 11.42
C ILE A 26 -15.92 -5.73 11.89
N GLY A 27 -16.91 -5.06 11.35
CA GLY A 27 -18.29 -5.15 11.86
C GLY A 27 -18.38 -4.81 13.35
N PRO A 28 -18.91 -5.69 14.21
CA PRO A 28 -19.00 -5.48 15.66
C PRO A 28 -17.68 -5.76 16.39
N ILE A 29 -16.69 -6.37 15.73
CA ILE A 29 -15.43 -6.79 16.35
C ILE A 29 -14.40 -5.67 16.21
N SER A 30 -13.88 -5.19 17.35
CA SER A 30 -12.74 -4.28 17.40
C SER A 30 -11.57 -4.97 18.09
N ALA A 31 -10.43 -5.09 17.42
CA ALA A 31 -9.26 -5.76 17.96
C ALA A 31 -7.95 -5.20 17.42
N LYS A 32 -6.89 -5.51 18.14
CA LYS A 32 -5.52 -5.33 17.70
C LYS A 32 -5.06 -6.65 17.09
N PHE A 33 -4.66 -6.59 15.83
CA PHE A 33 -4.10 -7.72 15.08
C PHE A 33 -2.60 -7.55 14.98
N SER A 34 -1.87 -8.61 15.27
CA SER A 34 -0.43 -8.69 15.02
C SER A 34 -0.17 -9.82 14.04
N GLY A 35 0.65 -9.56 13.05
CA GLY A 35 0.87 -10.51 11.96
C GLY A 35 2.23 -10.41 11.33
N LYS A 36 2.48 -11.39 10.46
CA LYS A 36 3.66 -11.49 9.64
C LYS A 36 3.26 -11.38 8.18
N ILE A 37 4.10 -10.76 7.39
CA ILE A 37 3.92 -10.60 5.96
C ILE A 37 5.22 -11.06 5.30
N LYS A 38 5.09 -11.88 4.26
CA LYS A 38 6.18 -12.31 3.42
C LYS A 38 5.98 -11.81 2.00
N LEU A 39 7.02 -11.21 1.43
CA LEU A 39 7.13 -10.89 0.02
C LEU A 39 7.73 -12.07 -0.73
N SER A 40 7.20 -12.40 -1.89
CA SER A 40 7.69 -13.43 -2.78
C SER A 40 7.42 -13.07 -4.24
N GLU A 41 7.97 -13.84 -5.18
CA GLU A 41 7.78 -13.61 -6.63
C GLU A 41 8.05 -12.14 -7.02
N ILE A 42 9.13 -11.58 -6.43
CA ILE A 42 9.46 -10.16 -6.59
C ILE A 42 10.11 -9.95 -7.97
N ASP A 43 9.44 -9.22 -8.84
CA ASP A 43 9.90 -8.80 -10.18
C ASP A 43 9.82 -7.27 -10.30
N PRO A 44 10.82 -6.52 -9.82
CA PRO A 44 10.78 -5.07 -9.85
C PRO A 44 10.98 -4.50 -11.27
N PRO A 45 10.22 -3.49 -11.67
CA PRO A 45 9.16 -2.79 -10.93
C PRO A 45 7.77 -3.40 -11.13
N ASN A 46 7.66 -4.56 -11.80
CA ASN A 46 6.44 -5.05 -12.43
C ASN A 46 5.46 -5.68 -11.45
N SER A 47 5.95 -6.55 -10.56
CA SER A 47 5.05 -7.35 -9.72
C SER A 47 5.70 -7.91 -8.45
N TYR A 48 4.84 -8.32 -7.52
CA TYR A 48 5.21 -9.14 -6.36
C TYR A 48 3.97 -9.83 -5.76
N THR A 49 4.22 -10.85 -4.96
CA THR A 49 3.21 -11.54 -4.17
C THR A 49 3.43 -11.29 -2.69
N LEU A 50 2.36 -10.92 -1.98
CA LEU A 50 2.31 -10.76 -0.53
C LEU A 50 1.59 -11.95 0.07
N THR A 51 2.19 -12.66 1.01
CA THR A 51 1.51 -13.64 1.85
C THR A 51 1.50 -13.13 3.28
N GLY A 52 0.34 -13.14 3.92
CA GLY A 52 0.16 -12.60 5.26
C GLY A 52 -0.66 -13.49 6.17
N GLU A 53 -0.29 -13.52 7.44
CA GLU A 53 -1.08 -14.12 8.51
C GLU A 53 -1.09 -13.19 9.73
N GLY A 54 -2.21 -13.11 10.40
CA GLY A 54 -2.36 -12.26 11.57
C GLY A 54 -3.35 -12.83 12.58
N SER A 55 -3.09 -12.58 13.86
CA SER A 55 -3.92 -12.97 14.98
C SER A 55 -4.41 -11.75 15.75
N GLY A 56 -5.71 -11.76 16.06
CA GLY A 56 -6.38 -10.80 16.95
C GLY A 56 -6.72 -11.42 18.31
N GLY A 57 -6.04 -12.49 18.71
CA GLY A 57 -6.31 -13.20 19.96
C GLY A 57 -7.76 -13.73 20.01
N ALA A 58 -8.54 -13.28 20.97
CA ALA A 58 -9.95 -13.71 21.13
C ALA A 58 -10.86 -13.30 19.95
N ALA A 59 -10.44 -12.35 19.11
CA ALA A 59 -11.19 -11.98 17.91
C ALA A 59 -11.05 -13.01 16.78
N GLY A 60 -9.97 -13.79 16.79
CA GLY A 60 -9.70 -14.79 15.76
C GLY A 60 -8.45 -14.45 14.96
N PHE A 61 -8.37 -14.98 13.75
CA PHE A 61 -7.21 -14.83 12.88
C PHE A 61 -7.64 -14.59 11.43
N ALA A 62 -6.69 -14.08 10.65
CA ALA A 62 -6.82 -13.96 9.21
C ALA A 62 -5.51 -14.42 8.54
N LYS A 63 -5.62 -15.02 7.37
CA LYS A 63 -4.49 -15.34 6.51
C LYS A 63 -4.89 -15.11 5.06
N GLY A 64 -3.92 -14.75 4.21
CA GLY A 64 -4.22 -14.52 2.81
C GLY A 64 -2.98 -14.26 1.98
N GLU A 65 -3.25 -14.15 0.69
CA GLU A 65 -2.28 -13.83 -0.36
C GLU A 65 -2.84 -12.68 -1.19
N ALA A 66 -1.97 -11.76 -1.55
CA ALA A 66 -2.27 -10.70 -2.49
C ALA A 66 -1.22 -10.68 -3.60
N LYS A 67 -1.67 -10.70 -4.86
CA LYS A 67 -0.82 -10.50 -6.03
C LYS A 67 -0.97 -9.07 -6.50
N VAL A 68 0.15 -8.39 -6.70
CA VAL A 68 0.19 -7.00 -7.13
C VAL A 68 0.98 -6.91 -8.42
N SER A 69 0.47 -6.16 -9.39
CA SER A 69 1.18 -5.83 -10.63
C SER A 69 1.01 -4.38 -11.00
N LEU A 70 2.02 -3.82 -11.65
CA LEU A 70 2.04 -2.47 -12.21
C LEU A 70 2.05 -2.57 -13.72
N GLU A 71 1.24 -1.75 -14.37
CA GLU A 71 1.18 -1.66 -15.82
C GLU A 71 1.33 -0.20 -16.24
N ASP A 72 2.14 0.03 -17.26
CA ASP A 72 2.28 1.36 -17.85
C ASP A 72 0.97 1.78 -18.53
N HIS A 73 0.62 3.04 -18.35
CA HIS A 73 -0.54 3.65 -18.99
C HIS A 73 -0.16 5.04 -19.48
N THR A 74 -0.87 5.55 -20.50
CA THR A 74 -0.60 6.87 -21.11
C THR A 74 -0.61 8.02 -20.10
N ASP A 75 -1.42 7.90 -19.05
CA ASP A 75 -1.60 8.93 -18.03
C ASP A 75 -0.91 8.57 -16.70
N GLY A 76 -0.02 7.57 -16.68
CA GLY A 76 0.69 7.14 -15.48
C GLY A 76 0.85 5.63 -15.37
N THR A 77 0.72 5.09 -14.17
CA THR A 77 0.85 3.66 -13.88
C THR A 77 -0.43 3.12 -13.26
N ILE A 78 -0.93 2.00 -13.77
CA ILE A 78 -2.07 1.29 -13.20
C ILE A 78 -1.54 0.22 -12.26
N LEU A 79 -1.95 0.28 -10.98
CA LEU A 79 -1.75 -0.78 -10.02
C LEU A 79 -2.96 -1.73 -10.05
N LYS A 80 -2.70 -2.99 -10.37
CA LYS A 80 -3.69 -4.07 -10.27
C LYS A 80 -3.37 -4.95 -9.08
N TYR A 81 -4.39 -5.42 -8.39
CA TYR A 81 -4.21 -6.37 -7.30
C TYR A 81 -5.36 -7.37 -7.24
N SER A 82 -5.05 -8.57 -6.77
CA SER A 82 -6.05 -9.59 -6.42
C SER A 82 -5.73 -10.14 -5.03
N VAL A 83 -6.77 -10.39 -4.23
CA VAL A 83 -6.62 -10.89 -2.86
C VAL A 83 -7.44 -12.15 -2.67
N ASN A 84 -6.80 -13.16 -2.09
CA ASN A 84 -7.48 -14.33 -1.59
C ASN A 84 -7.19 -14.45 -0.09
N ALA A 85 -8.22 -14.39 0.73
CA ALA A 85 -8.08 -14.40 2.18
C ALA A 85 -9.09 -15.31 2.86
N SER A 86 -8.70 -15.82 4.01
CA SER A 86 -9.58 -16.60 4.90
C SER A 86 -9.47 -16.08 6.32
N VAL A 87 -10.58 -16.18 7.04
CA VAL A 87 -10.68 -15.75 8.44
C VAL A 87 -11.19 -16.89 9.31
N GLY A 88 -10.80 -16.87 10.58
CA GLY A 88 -11.23 -17.87 11.56
C GLY A 88 -11.59 -17.25 12.91
N GLY A 89 -12.12 -18.08 13.81
CA GLY A 89 -12.55 -17.64 15.13
C GLY A 89 -13.82 -16.78 15.09
N LYS A 90 -13.91 -15.79 15.98
CA LYS A 90 -15.07 -14.88 16.03
C LYS A 90 -15.25 -14.06 14.76
N LEU A 91 -14.17 -13.76 14.05
CA LEU A 91 -14.26 -13.08 12.74
C LEU A 91 -15.08 -13.89 11.74
N ALA A 92 -14.89 -15.20 11.65
CA ALA A 92 -15.67 -16.03 10.73
C ALA A 92 -17.17 -16.06 11.06
N GLN A 93 -17.52 -15.84 12.32
CA GLN A 93 -18.92 -15.86 12.79
C GLN A 93 -19.74 -14.64 12.36
N ILE A 94 -19.10 -13.52 11.99
CA ILE A 94 -19.84 -12.33 11.55
C ILE A 94 -20.36 -12.43 10.11
N GLY A 95 -19.95 -13.46 9.38
CA GLY A 95 -20.39 -13.77 8.03
C GLY A 95 -19.60 -13.05 6.93
N GLN A 96 -19.49 -13.72 5.78
CA GLN A 96 -18.67 -13.30 4.65
C GLN A 96 -19.00 -11.88 4.18
N ARG A 97 -20.28 -11.53 4.09
CA ARG A 97 -20.71 -10.21 3.62
C ARG A 97 -20.14 -9.04 4.44
N LEU A 98 -20.05 -9.21 5.78
CA LEU A 98 -19.45 -8.17 6.64
C LEU A 98 -17.93 -8.14 6.51
N ILE A 99 -17.30 -9.28 6.30
CA ILE A 99 -15.86 -9.38 6.01
C ILE A 99 -15.54 -8.62 4.71
N ASP A 100 -16.25 -8.91 3.62
CA ASP A 100 -16.05 -8.28 2.32
C ASP A 100 -16.25 -6.76 2.38
N THR A 101 -17.31 -6.32 3.05
CA THR A 101 -17.57 -4.89 3.26
C THR A 101 -16.43 -4.19 4.01
N ALA A 102 -15.89 -4.85 5.05
CA ALA A 102 -14.78 -4.30 5.80
C ALA A 102 -13.47 -4.30 4.98
N ALA A 103 -13.21 -5.35 4.21
CA ALA A 103 -12.05 -5.45 3.33
C ALA A 103 -12.05 -4.34 2.27
N ASN A 104 -13.16 -4.15 1.57
CA ASN A 104 -13.31 -3.08 0.58
C ASN A 104 -13.10 -1.71 1.21
N LYS A 105 -13.70 -1.44 2.37
CA LYS A 105 -13.50 -0.16 3.07
C LYS A 105 -12.05 0.09 3.46
N LEU A 106 -11.34 -0.95 3.92
CA LEU A 106 -9.92 -0.82 4.26
C LEU A 106 -9.05 -0.58 3.01
N ALA A 107 -9.37 -1.23 1.90
CA ALA A 107 -8.71 -1.00 0.62
C ALA A 107 -8.93 0.45 0.12
N ASP A 108 -10.17 0.94 0.14
CA ASP A 108 -10.48 2.32 -0.25
C ASP A 108 -9.73 3.34 0.61
N GLN A 109 -9.69 3.14 1.92
CA GLN A 109 -8.96 4.00 2.85
C GLN A 109 -7.43 3.95 2.62
N PHE A 110 -6.90 2.76 2.32
CA PHE A 110 -5.49 2.59 2.02
C PHE A 110 -5.11 3.32 0.74
N PHE A 111 -5.81 3.07 -0.36
CA PHE A 111 -5.49 3.67 -1.66
C PHE A 111 -5.75 5.18 -1.67
N GLY A 112 -6.78 5.67 -0.97
CA GLY A 112 -6.99 7.10 -0.79
C GLY A 112 -5.77 7.78 -0.13
N LYS A 113 -5.33 7.26 1.01
CA LYS A 113 -4.13 7.80 1.70
C LYS A 113 -2.84 7.60 0.91
N PHE A 114 -2.73 6.50 0.19
CA PHE A 114 -1.57 6.22 -0.64
C PHE A 114 -1.45 7.26 -1.77
N ASN A 115 -2.54 7.55 -2.47
CA ASN A 115 -2.58 8.60 -3.48
C ASN A 115 -2.28 10.00 -2.91
N ASP A 116 -2.81 10.31 -1.71
CA ASP A 116 -2.52 11.58 -1.04
C ASP A 116 -1.02 11.75 -0.74
N ILE A 117 -0.36 10.68 -0.29
CA ILE A 117 1.08 10.68 -0.01
C ILE A 117 1.88 10.91 -1.29
N LEU A 118 1.56 10.20 -2.38
CA LEU A 118 2.25 10.36 -3.66
C LEU A 118 2.09 11.79 -4.21
N SER A 119 0.88 12.35 -4.12
CA SER A 119 0.60 13.71 -4.60
C SER A 119 1.31 14.81 -3.78
N GLN A 120 1.59 14.55 -2.49
CA GLN A 120 2.31 15.50 -1.64
C GLN A 120 3.82 15.51 -1.91
N ASP A 121 4.42 14.36 -2.22
CA ASP A 121 5.84 14.27 -2.57
C ASP A 121 6.14 15.02 -3.88
N ASP A 122 5.24 14.98 -4.86
CA ASP A 122 5.35 15.75 -6.11
C ASP A 122 5.36 17.27 -5.86
N SER A 123 4.58 17.76 -4.91
CA SER A 123 4.51 19.20 -4.59
C SER A 123 5.73 19.72 -3.82
N SER A 124 6.50 18.84 -3.19
CA SER A 124 7.69 19.21 -2.41
C SER A 124 8.95 19.41 -3.27
N GLN A 125 9.00 18.85 -4.47
CA GLN A 125 10.12 19.02 -5.40
C GLN A 125 10.04 20.31 -6.27
N SER A 126 8.93 21.04 -6.22
CA SER A 126 8.71 22.23 -7.05
C SER A 126 9.13 23.56 -6.39
N LYS A 127 9.85 23.57 -5.26
CA LYS A 127 10.12 24.81 -4.49
C LYS A 127 11.46 25.48 -4.72
N ASP A 128 12.33 25.01 -5.60
CA ASP A 128 13.58 25.70 -5.90
C ASP A 128 13.87 25.80 -7.40
N VAL A 129 13.04 26.53 -8.15
CA VAL A 129 13.49 27.25 -9.35
C VAL A 129 12.73 28.56 -9.45
N VAL A 130 13.35 29.64 -9.00
CA VAL A 130 12.99 31.00 -9.39
C VAL A 130 13.40 31.19 -10.84
N VAL A 131 12.46 31.22 -11.75
CA VAL A 131 12.62 31.80 -13.07
C VAL A 131 11.46 32.73 -13.36
N ASN A 132 11.79 33.99 -13.50
CA ASN A 132 10.93 35.06 -14.01
C ASN A 132 10.36 34.74 -15.38
N ASP A 133 9.02 34.93 -15.45
CA ASP A 133 8.27 35.51 -16.57
C ASP A 133 8.53 35.02 -18.00
N ILE A 134 7.48 34.47 -18.64
CA ILE A 134 6.83 34.96 -19.88
C ILE A 134 5.73 33.98 -20.36
N SER A 135 4.47 34.51 -20.38
CA SER A 135 3.38 34.28 -21.33
C SER A 135 2.76 32.90 -21.56
N LYS A 136 1.50 32.83 -21.15
CA LYS A 136 0.29 32.27 -21.79
C LYS A 136 0.41 30.98 -22.60
N GLY A 137 -0.24 29.95 -22.13
CA GLY A 137 -0.86 28.90 -22.96
C GLY A 137 -0.74 27.50 -22.43
N LEU A 138 -1.89 26.90 -22.13
CA LEU A 138 -2.13 25.46 -21.90
C LEU A 138 -1.80 24.91 -20.51
N SER A 139 -2.83 24.46 -19.87
CA SER A 139 -2.87 23.85 -18.55
C SER A 139 -2.00 22.57 -18.47
N PRO A 140 -0.95 22.54 -17.62
CA PRO A 140 -0.12 21.34 -17.45
C PRO A 140 -0.57 20.51 -16.23
N LYS A 141 -1.73 19.91 -16.28
CA LYS A 141 -2.19 19.05 -15.15
C LYS A 141 -1.91 17.56 -15.32
N VAL A 142 -1.24 17.14 -16.38
CA VAL A 142 -1.17 15.72 -16.76
C VAL A 142 0.26 15.15 -16.80
N TRP A 143 1.32 15.95 -16.65
CA TRP A 143 2.71 15.48 -16.87
C TRP A 143 3.48 15.08 -15.59
N ILE A 144 2.97 15.36 -14.42
CA ILE A 144 3.78 15.34 -13.18
C ILE A 144 3.66 13.99 -12.44
N THR A 145 2.61 13.20 -12.65
CA THR A 145 2.39 11.93 -11.94
C THR A 145 3.32 10.79 -12.38
N SER A 146 3.86 10.87 -13.59
CA SER A 146 4.72 9.82 -14.15
C SER A 146 6.15 9.79 -13.59
N LEU A 147 6.71 10.93 -13.20
CA LEU A 147 8.09 11.02 -12.73
C LEU A 147 8.30 10.65 -11.26
N ALA A 148 7.29 10.86 -10.41
CA ALA A 148 7.41 10.59 -8.97
C ALA A 148 7.39 9.09 -8.66
N ILE A 149 6.64 8.29 -9.42
CA ILE A 149 6.61 6.83 -9.24
C ILE A 149 7.96 6.22 -9.63
N LEU A 150 8.61 6.74 -10.68
CA LEU A 150 9.95 6.33 -11.08
C LEU A 150 11.03 6.73 -10.06
N SER A 151 10.89 7.86 -9.36
CA SER A 151 11.87 8.28 -8.34
C SER A 151 11.75 7.47 -7.04
N ILE A 152 10.55 7.08 -6.64
CA ILE A 152 10.35 6.21 -5.47
C ILE A 152 10.86 4.79 -5.75
N LEU A 153 10.62 4.29 -6.96
CA LEU A 153 11.17 3.00 -7.40
C LEU A 153 12.70 3.04 -7.53
N SER A 154 13.29 4.15 -7.98
CA SER A 154 14.74 4.30 -8.06
C SER A 154 15.38 4.44 -6.67
N ILE A 155 14.71 5.08 -5.70
CA ILE A 155 15.19 5.20 -4.32
C ILE A 155 15.09 3.85 -3.61
N VAL A 156 14.02 3.08 -3.84
CA VAL A 156 13.88 1.72 -3.33
C VAL A 156 14.95 0.81 -3.97
N LEU A 157 15.17 0.95 -5.29
CA LEU A 157 16.18 0.18 -6.01
C LEU A 157 17.61 0.59 -5.60
N TRP A 158 17.89 1.90 -5.42
CA TRP A 158 19.19 2.39 -4.94
C TRP A 158 19.46 2.00 -3.49
N TYR A 159 18.45 2.03 -2.63
CA TYR A 159 18.54 1.54 -1.25
C TYR A 159 18.76 0.01 -1.22
N PHE A 160 18.21 -0.73 -2.19
CA PHE A 160 18.34 -2.19 -2.27
C PHE A 160 19.67 -2.64 -2.91
N LEU A 161 20.23 -1.88 -3.87
CA LEU A 161 21.52 -2.20 -4.53
C LEU A 161 22.73 -1.55 -3.83
N GLY A 162 22.53 -0.54 -3.01
CA GLY A 162 23.62 0.20 -2.32
C GLY A 162 24.13 -0.46 -1.03
N GLN A 163 23.61 -1.61 -0.64
CA GLN A 163 24.05 -2.39 0.52
C GLN A 163 24.79 -3.68 0.12
N ARG A 164 25.62 -3.61 -0.93
CA ARG A 164 26.65 -4.63 -1.19
C ARG A 164 28.02 -4.12 -0.81
#